data_1c041af3c559c81825ade1132d14fc34
#
_entry.id   1c041af3c559c81825ade1132d14fc34
#
_cell.length_a   1.000
_cell.length_b   1.000
_cell.length_c   1.000
_cell.angle_alpha   90.00
_cell.angle_beta   90.00
_cell.angle_gamma   90.00
#
_symmetry.space_group_name_H-M   'P 1'
#
loop_
_entity.id
_entity.type
_entity.pdbx_description
1 polymer ?
#
loop_
_entity_poly.entity_id
_entity_poly.type
_entity_poly.pdbx_seq_one_letter_code
_entity_poly.pdbx_strand_id
1 'polypeptide(L)'
;KMPKHRIFTTEFSKVYPLYVQKAGRKNRTKDEVDQIIRWLTGYSQAGLEKQIKQQSDLETFFARAPAIHPNTSLIKGVVCGVRVEEIEDPLMRRIRYLDKLIDELANGKAMDKILR
;
A
#
# COMPACT_ATOMS: atom_id res chain seq x y z
N LYS A 1 15.28 -23.81 -2.83
CA LYS A 1 14.61 -22.61 -3.31
C LYS A 1 13.45 -22.25 -2.40
N MET A 2 13.48 -21.05 -1.90
CA MET A 2 12.45 -20.55 -0.98
C MET A 2 11.15 -20.32 -1.74
N PRO A 3 10.01 -20.77 -1.20
CA PRO A 3 8.72 -20.44 -1.80
C PRO A 3 8.42 -18.95 -1.63
N LYS A 4 7.63 -18.39 -2.54
CA LYS A 4 7.15 -17.02 -2.44
C LYS A 4 6.24 -16.88 -1.21
N HIS A 5 6.29 -15.71 -0.56
CA HIS A 5 5.32 -15.40 0.47
C HIS A 5 3.92 -15.37 -0.16
N ARG A 6 2.94 -15.96 0.54
CA ARG A 6 1.57 -16.11 0.04
C ARG A 6 0.93 -14.78 -0.35
N ILE A 7 1.29 -13.69 0.33
CA ILE A 7 0.74 -12.36 0.04
C ILE A 7 1.05 -11.90 -1.38
N PHE A 8 2.18 -12.35 -1.96
CA PHE A 8 2.58 -11.92 -3.31
C PHE A 8 1.57 -12.34 -4.38
N THR A 9 0.93 -13.48 -4.21
CA THR A 9 -0.07 -13.99 -5.15
C THR A 9 -1.51 -13.64 -4.75
N THR A 10 -1.69 -12.92 -3.65
CA THR A 10 -3.01 -12.45 -3.24
C THR A 10 -3.46 -11.32 -4.17
N GLU A 11 -4.70 -11.37 -4.64
CA GLU A 11 -5.26 -10.33 -5.49
C GLU A 11 -5.38 -9.01 -4.73
N PHE A 12 -4.94 -7.92 -5.36
CA PHE A 12 -5.06 -6.59 -4.77
C PHE A 12 -6.54 -6.24 -4.50
N SER A 13 -7.44 -6.71 -5.37
CA SER A 13 -8.89 -6.51 -5.21
C SER A 13 -9.45 -7.08 -3.91
N LYS A 14 -8.75 -8.04 -3.29
CA LYS A 14 -9.14 -8.61 -1.99
C LYS A 14 -8.54 -7.85 -0.82
N VAL A 15 -7.39 -7.23 -1.01
CA VAL A 15 -6.71 -6.46 0.03
C VAL A 15 -7.25 -5.04 0.12
N TYR A 16 -7.54 -4.43 -1.02
CA TYR A 16 -8.01 -3.06 -1.11
C TYR A 16 -9.24 -2.77 -0.24
N PRO A 17 -10.30 -3.60 -0.26
CA PRO A 17 -11.47 -3.34 0.60
C PRO A 17 -11.12 -3.35 2.09
N LEU A 18 -10.12 -4.12 2.50
CA LEU A 18 -9.68 -4.15 3.90
C LEU A 18 -9.06 -2.82 4.31
N TYR A 19 -8.30 -2.20 3.43
CA TYR A 19 -7.74 -0.86 3.66
C TYR A 19 -8.85 0.17 3.80
N VAL A 20 -9.83 0.13 2.89
CA VAL A 20 -10.98 1.05 2.94
C VAL A 20 -11.77 0.88 4.23
N GLN A 21 -12.00 -0.37 4.66
CA GLN A 21 -12.70 -0.67 5.91
C GLN A 21 -11.92 -0.17 7.12
N LYS A 22 -10.61 -0.42 7.15
CA LYS A 22 -9.76 0.03 8.26
C LYS A 22 -9.79 1.55 8.40
N ALA A 23 -9.70 2.26 7.29
CA ALA A 23 -9.80 3.71 7.27
C ALA A 23 -11.19 4.17 7.72
N GLY A 24 -12.23 3.54 7.20
CA GLY A 24 -13.62 3.89 7.51
C GLY A 24 -13.97 3.76 8.97
N ARG A 25 -13.41 2.77 9.67
CA ARG A 25 -13.64 2.62 11.12
C ARG A 25 -13.13 3.82 11.92
N LYS A 26 -12.24 4.62 11.34
CA LYS A 26 -11.64 5.80 11.96
C LYS A 26 -12.08 7.09 11.26
N ASN A 27 -13.20 7.03 10.54
CA ASN A 27 -13.78 8.18 9.85
C ASN A 27 -12.87 8.77 8.77
N ARG A 28 -11.99 7.93 8.17
CA ARG A 28 -11.19 8.32 7.02
C ARG A 28 -11.85 7.78 5.76
N THR A 29 -11.61 8.44 4.63
CA THR A 29 -12.39 8.20 3.41
C THR A 29 -11.66 7.26 2.44
N LYS A 30 -12.46 6.65 1.54
CA LYS A 30 -11.92 5.90 0.41
C LYS A 30 -11.00 6.78 -0.45
N ASP A 31 -11.37 8.06 -0.66
CA ASP A 31 -10.54 8.98 -1.43
C ASP A 31 -9.16 9.17 -0.80
N GLU A 32 -9.09 9.22 0.52
CA GLU A 32 -7.80 9.31 1.22
C GLU A 32 -6.97 8.05 1.03
N VAL A 33 -7.60 6.87 1.08
CA VAL A 33 -6.94 5.59 0.78
C VAL A 33 -6.41 5.60 -0.66
N ASP A 34 -7.24 5.99 -1.61
CA ASP A 34 -6.85 6.03 -3.03
C ASP A 34 -5.72 7.02 -3.27
N GLN A 35 -5.74 8.17 -2.60
CA GLN A 35 -4.68 9.17 -2.70
C GLN A 35 -3.34 8.61 -2.20
N ILE A 36 -3.36 7.88 -1.10
CA ILE A 36 -2.17 7.22 -0.56
C ILE A 36 -1.61 6.22 -1.57
N ILE A 37 -2.48 5.39 -2.15
CA ILE A 37 -2.06 4.38 -3.13
C ILE A 37 -1.46 5.04 -4.37
N ARG A 38 -2.11 6.10 -4.89
CA ARG A 38 -1.61 6.83 -6.06
C ARG A 38 -0.24 7.47 -5.77
N TRP A 39 -0.08 8.05 -4.58
CA TRP A 39 1.20 8.64 -4.18
C TRP A 39 2.30 7.58 -4.15
N LEU A 40 2.02 6.43 -3.54
CA LEU A 40 3.01 5.36 -3.38
C LEU A 40 3.44 4.77 -4.72
N THR A 41 2.50 4.56 -5.63
CA THR A 41 2.70 3.72 -6.82
C THR A 41 2.83 4.49 -8.12
N GLY A 42 2.39 5.75 -8.15
CA GLY A 42 2.32 6.52 -9.39
C GLY A 42 1.14 6.18 -10.29
N TYR A 43 0.26 5.26 -9.89
CA TYR A 43 -0.95 5.02 -10.68
C TYR A 43 -1.82 6.27 -10.71
N SER A 44 -2.50 6.48 -11.86
CA SER A 44 -3.66 7.37 -11.89
C SER A 44 -4.84 6.67 -11.24
N GLN A 45 -5.92 7.41 -10.97
CA GLN A 45 -7.14 6.78 -10.44
C GLN A 45 -7.66 5.71 -11.39
N ALA A 46 -7.66 5.99 -12.70
CA ALA A 46 -8.09 5.03 -13.71
C ALA A 46 -7.17 3.79 -13.72
N GLY A 47 -5.86 4.00 -13.60
CA GLY A 47 -4.89 2.90 -13.54
C GLY A 47 -5.08 2.02 -12.32
N LEU A 48 -5.33 2.63 -11.16
CA LEU A 48 -5.63 1.90 -9.93
C LEU A 48 -6.87 1.04 -10.09
N GLU A 49 -7.95 1.64 -10.61
CA GLU A 49 -9.22 0.93 -10.82
C GLU A 49 -9.07 -0.22 -11.82
N LYS A 50 -8.24 -0.02 -12.84
CA LYS A 50 -7.95 -1.06 -13.82
C LYS A 50 -7.26 -2.27 -13.17
N GLN A 51 -6.29 -2.03 -12.28
CA GLN A 51 -5.61 -3.12 -11.59
C GLN A 51 -6.57 -3.90 -10.69
N ILE A 52 -7.48 -3.21 -10.02
CA ILE A 52 -8.51 -3.85 -9.21
C ILE A 52 -9.43 -4.69 -10.08
N LYS A 53 -9.90 -4.13 -11.20
CA LYS A 53 -10.81 -4.81 -12.11
C LYS A 53 -10.18 -6.04 -12.76
N GLN A 54 -8.89 -5.97 -13.08
CA GLN A 54 -8.13 -7.07 -13.67
C GLN A 54 -7.73 -8.13 -12.63
N GLN A 55 -8.01 -7.88 -11.37
CA GLN A 55 -7.68 -8.82 -10.28
C GLN A 55 -6.19 -9.12 -10.20
N SER A 56 -5.35 -8.12 -10.48
CA SER A 56 -3.89 -8.26 -10.39
C SER A 56 -3.48 -8.66 -8.98
N ASP A 57 -2.56 -9.62 -8.87
CA ASP A 57 -1.99 -9.94 -7.57
C ASP A 57 -1.03 -8.84 -7.12
N LEU A 58 -0.60 -8.90 -5.86
CA LEU A 58 0.25 -7.84 -5.32
C LEU A 58 1.60 -7.76 -6.05
N GLU A 59 2.16 -8.89 -6.45
CA GLU A 59 3.39 -8.90 -7.23
C GLU A 59 3.22 -8.11 -8.54
N THR A 60 2.16 -8.41 -9.28
CA THR A 60 1.84 -7.76 -10.55
C THR A 60 1.50 -6.28 -10.34
N PHE A 61 0.70 -6.00 -9.31
CA PHE A 61 0.30 -4.63 -8.98
C PHE A 61 1.51 -3.72 -8.79
N PHE A 62 2.48 -4.16 -7.99
CA PHE A 62 3.69 -3.37 -7.75
C PHE A 62 4.67 -3.40 -8.92
N ALA A 63 4.72 -4.51 -9.68
CA ALA A 63 5.57 -4.59 -10.87
C ALA A 63 5.12 -3.62 -11.96
N ARG A 64 3.81 -3.37 -12.06
CA ARG A 64 3.22 -2.45 -13.04
C ARG A 64 3.13 -1.01 -12.54
N ALA A 65 3.48 -0.75 -11.29
CA ALA A 65 3.40 0.58 -10.72
C ALA A 65 4.28 1.53 -11.54
N PRO A 66 3.72 2.64 -12.05
CA PRO A 66 4.47 3.53 -12.94
C PRO A 66 5.70 4.15 -12.29
N ALA A 67 5.61 4.53 -11.01
CA ALA A 67 6.74 5.16 -10.32
C ALA A 67 6.55 5.06 -8.81
N ILE A 68 7.34 4.22 -8.16
CA ILE A 68 7.36 4.20 -6.70
C ILE A 68 7.95 5.53 -6.22
N HIS A 69 7.23 6.19 -5.32
CA HIS A 69 7.62 7.52 -4.87
C HIS A 69 9.00 7.49 -4.20
N PRO A 70 9.90 8.42 -4.55
CA PRO A 70 11.25 8.42 -3.98
C PRO A 70 11.26 8.62 -2.46
N ASN A 71 10.26 9.30 -1.90
CA ASN A 71 10.20 9.55 -0.47
C ASN A 71 9.67 8.36 0.35
N THR A 72 9.46 7.19 -0.27
CA THR A 72 9.15 5.98 0.49
C THR A 72 10.26 5.62 1.46
N SER A 73 11.50 6.05 1.21
CA SER A 73 12.60 5.85 2.13
C SER A 73 12.41 6.57 3.48
N LEU A 74 11.47 7.52 3.54
CA LEU A 74 11.13 8.23 4.77
C LEU A 74 10.06 7.50 5.58
N ILE A 75 9.47 6.42 5.04
CA ILE A 75 8.48 5.63 5.76
C ILE A 75 9.24 4.71 6.72
N LYS A 76 8.95 4.85 8.01
CA LYS A 76 9.64 4.10 9.06
C LYS A 76 8.67 3.66 10.13
N GLY A 77 9.08 2.69 10.93
CA GLY A 77 8.33 2.22 12.07
C GLY A 77 7.79 0.81 11.88
N VAL A 78 6.97 0.39 12.83
CA VAL A 78 6.46 -0.97 12.89
C VAL A 78 5.06 -1.05 12.30
N VAL A 79 4.81 -2.06 11.49
CA VAL A 79 3.48 -2.42 10.99
C VAL A 79 3.44 -3.93 10.80
N CYS A 80 2.31 -4.55 11.14
CA CYS A 80 2.14 -6.01 11.01
C CYS A 80 3.29 -6.79 11.68
N GLY A 81 3.78 -6.28 12.81
CA GLY A 81 4.82 -6.94 13.61
C GLY A 81 6.23 -6.83 13.06
N VAL A 82 6.46 -6.05 12.01
CA VAL A 82 7.79 -5.89 11.39
C VAL A 82 8.17 -4.42 11.29
N ARG A 83 9.47 -4.16 11.36
CA ARG A 83 10.01 -2.80 11.18
C ARG A 83 10.29 -2.59 9.69
N VAL A 84 9.57 -1.64 9.11
CA VAL A 84 9.54 -1.42 7.66
C VAL A 84 10.94 -1.19 7.09
N GLU A 85 11.73 -0.38 7.76
CA GLU A 85 13.08 -0.03 7.28
C GLU A 85 14.06 -1.19 7.31
N GLU A 86 13.71 -2.29 7.96
CA GLU A 86 14.56 -3.49 8.04
C GLU A 86 14.17 -4.59 7.06
N ILE A 87 13.14 -4.39 6.27
CA ILE A 87 12.68 -5.39 5.30
C ILE A 87 13.61 -5.37 4.09
N GLU A 88 14.25 -6.50 3.80
CA GLU A 88 15.21 -6.61 2.71
C GLU A 88 14.56 -6.86 1.35
N ASP A 89 13.53 -7.73 1.30
CA ASP A 89 12.86 -8.04 0.03
C ASP A 89 12.14 -6.80 -0.50
N PRO A 90 12.45 -6.33 -1.72
CA PRO A 90 11.89 -5.08 -2.24
C PRO A 90 10.36 -5.11 -2.39
N LEU A 91 9.79 -6.23 -2.82
CA LEU A 91 8.34 -6.34 -2.98
C LEU A 91 7.66 -6.33 -1.61
N MET A 92 8.15 -7.13 -0.67
CA MET A 92 7.60 -7.14 0.68
C MET A 92 7.69 -5.76 1.32
N ARG A 93 8.80 -5.05 1.09
CA ARG A 93 8.97 -3.69 1.62
C ARG A 93 7.88 -2.75 1.08
N ARG A 94 7.60 -2.82 -0.23
CA ARG A 94 6.56 -1.99 -0.84
C ARG A 94 5.18 -2.31 -0.29
N ILE A 95 4.87 -3.59 -0.11
CA ILE A 95 3.61 -4.02 0.51
C ILE A 95 3.50 -3.44 1.92
N ARG A 96 4.56 -3.53 2.70
CA ARG A 96 4.54 -3.02 4.08
C ARG A 96 4.56 -1.49 4.14
N TYR A 97 5.14 -0.82 3.15
CA TYR A 97 4.98 0.63 3.02
C TYR A 97 3.50 1.00 2.94
N LEU A 98 2.75 0.32 2.09
CA LEU A 98 1.32 0.57 1.95
C LEU A 98 0.59 0.31 3.26
N ASP A 99 0.84 -0.84 3.89
CA ASP A 99 0.25 -1.17 5.19
C ASP A 99 0.53 -0.08 6.23
N LYS A 100 1.76 0.42 6.26
CA LYS A 100 2.17 1.46 7.23
C LYS A 100 1.45 2.77 6.97
N LEU A 101 1.34 3.18 5.71
CA LEU A 101 0.65 4.42 5.36
C LEU A 101 -0.84 4.35 5.73
N ILE A 102 -1.48 3.21 5.48
CA ILE A 102 -2.89 3.01 5.87
C ILE A 102 -3.04 2.98 7.38
N ASP A 103 -2.08 2.39 8.09
CA ASP A 103 -2.06 2.39 9.54
C ASP A 103 -1.96 3.82 10.08
N GLU A 104 -1.09 4.65 9.51
CA GLU A 104 -0.96 6.07 9.89
C GLU A 104 -2.27 6.82 9.64
N LEU A 105 -2.93 6.55 8.51
CA LEU A 105 -4.23 7.14 8.19
C LEU A 105 -5.26 6.79 9.26
N ALA A 106 -5.36 5.50 9.60
CA ALA A 106 -6.31 5.02 10.61
C ALA A 106 -5.99 5.58 12.00
N ASN A 107 -4.72 5.86 12.29
CA ASN A 107 -4.32 6.43 13.57
C ASN A 107 -4.45 7.96 13.64
N GLY A 108 -5.04 8.58 12.61
CA GLY A 108 -5.39 10.00 12.66
C GLY A 108 -4.33 10.95 12.12
N LYS A 109 -3.27 10.44 11.50
CA LYS A 109 -2.23 11.33 10.95
C LYS A 109 -2.80 12.14 9.79
N ALA A 110 -2.42 13.42 9.70
CA ALA A 110 -2.85 14.28 8.61
C ALA A 110 -2.25 13.82 7.28
N MET A 111 -3.01 13.99 6.19
CA MET A 111 -2.58 13.54 4.86
C MET A 111 -1.24 14.14 4.44
N ASP A 112 -1.00 15.41 4.70
CA ASP A 112 0.26 16.07 4.32
C ASP A 112 1.47 15.51 5.08
N LYS A 113 1.25 14.85 6.20
CA LYS A 113 2.30 14.17 6.96
C LYS A 113 2.47 12.72 6.55
N ILE A 114 1.41 12.08 6.10
CA ILE A 114 1.47 10.73 5.53
C ILE A 114 2.23 10.76 4.20
N LEU A 115 1.89 11.72 3.34
CA LEU A 115 2.48 11.88 2.01
C LEU A 115 3.73 12.78 2.12
N ARG A 116 4.81 12.19 2.59
CA ARG A 116 6.06 12.85 2.92
C ARG A 116 6.70 13.60 1.77
#